data_d7a88ea1b0149c556bb8a190f3c366f6
#
_entry.id   d7a88ea1b0149c556bb8a190f3c366f6
#
_cell.length_a   1.000
_cell.length_b   1.000
_cell.length_c   1.000
_cell.angle_alpha   90.00
_cell.angle_beta   90.00
_cell.angle_gamma   90.00
#
_symmetry.space_group_name_H-M   'P 1'
#
loop_
_entity.id
_entity.type
_entity.pdbx_description
1 polymer ?
#
loop_
_entity_poly.entity_id
_entity_poly.type
_entity_poly.pdbx_seq_one_letter_code
_entity_poly.pdbx_strand_id
1 'polypeptide(L)' 'RPRHPRIQEINLVMADALQAALLGIKTPEAALKDAAAEVNRILAR' A
#
# COMPACT_ATOMS: atom_id res chain seq x y z
N ARG A 1 8.08 11.53 -20.24
CA ARG A 1 7.38 11.85 -19.54
C ARG A 1 7.66 11.42 -18.27
N PRO A 2 8.06 12.04 -17.51
CA PRO A 2 8.46 11.68 -16.22
C PRO A 2 7.33 11.43 -15.33
N ARG A 3 7.29 10.24 -14.89
CA ARG A 3 6.28 9.93 -14.15
C ARG A 3 6.89 9.26 -13.06
N HIS A 4 6.48 9.25 -11.91
CA HIS A 4 6.98 8.52 -10.81
C HIS A 4 6.02 7.44 -10.49
N PRO A 5 6.08 6.36 -11.21
CA PRO A 5 5.19 5.26 -10.95
C PRO A 5 5.31 4.72 -9.55
N ARG A 6 6.47 4.92 -8.96
CA ARG A 6 6.67 4.47 -7.59
C ARG A 6 5.70 5.14 -6.64
N ILE A 7 5.57 6.45 -6.77
CA ILE A 7 4.68 7.20 -5.90
C ILE A 7 3.25 6.77 -6.12
N GLN A 8 2.88 6.53 -7.36
CA GLN A 8 1.53 6.09 -7.65
C GLN A 8 1.27 4.72 -7.08
N GLU A 9 2.25 3.83 -7.18
CA GLU A 9 2.10 2.51 -6.63
C GLU A 9 1.94 2.56 -5.12
N ILE A 10 2.71 3.41 -4.46
CA ILE A 10 2.61 3.56 -3.03
C ILE A 10 1.23 4.06 -2.65
N ASN A 11 0.73 5.03 -3.38
CA ASN A 11 -0.60 5.55 -3.13
C ASN A 11 -1.66 4.48 -3.27
N LEU A 12 -1.54 3.66 -4.28
CA LEU A 12 -2.48 2.58 -4.51
C LEU A 12 -2.44 1.57 -3.37
N VAL A 13 -1.24 1.25 -2.92
CA VAL A 13 -1.08 0.30 -1.84
C VAL A 13 -1.72 0.84 -0.57
N MET A 14 -1.52 2.11 -0.29
CA MET A 14 -2.09 2.70 0.90
C MET A 14 -3.60 2.74 0.83
N ALA A 15 -4.13 3.10 -0.32
CA ALA A 15 -5.57 3.15 -0.49
C ALA A 15 -6.17 1.76 -0.35
N ASP A 16 -5.50 0.77 -0.88
CA ASP A 16 -5.96 -0.59 -0.78
C ASP A 16 -6.00 -1.04 0.67
N ALA A 17 -4.94 -0.73 1.40
CA ALA A 17 -4.87 -1.11 2.80
C ALA A 17 -5.99 -0.45 3.59
N LEU A 18 -6.22 0.81 3.32
CA LEU A 18 -7.27 1.53 4.01
C LEU A 18 -8.63 0.93 3.73
N GLN A 19 -8.86 0.61 2.48
CA GLN A 19 -10.12 0.01 2.09
C GLN A 19 -10.33 -1.35 2.75
N ALA A 20 -9.29 -2.16 2.78
CA ALA A 20 -9.39 -3.47 3.39
C ALA A 20 -9.74 -3.34 4.88
N ALA A 21 -9.16 -2.36 5.54
CA ALA A 21 -9.46 -2.14 6.95
C ALA A 21 -10.89 -1.67 7.14
N LEU A 22 -11.33 -0.77 6.27
CA LEU A 22 -12.67 -0.23 6.37
C LEU A 22 -13.73 -1.28 6.11
N LEU A 23 -13.46 -2.15 5.16
CA LEU A 23 -14.42 -3.19 4.81
C LEU A 23 -14.38 -4.35 5.78
N GLY A 24 -13.44 -4.35 6.68
CA GLY A 24 -13.35 -5.44 7.63
C GLY A 24 -12.71 -6.68 7.07
N ILE A 25 -12.09 -6.58 5.91
CA ILE A 25 -11.41 -7.73 5.33
C ILE A 25 -10.16 -8.04 6.13
N LYS A 26 -9.49 -6.99 6.61
CA LYS A 26 -8.30 -7.14 7.41
C LYS A 26 -8.38 -6.22 8.59
N THR A 27 -7.68 -6.58 9.65
CA THR A 27 -7.56 -5.67 10.76
C THR A 27 -6.65 -4.51 10.33
N PRO A 28 -6.80 -3.35 10.96
CA PRO A 28 -5.92 -2.23 10.60
C PRO A 28 -4.44 -2.57 10.73
N GLU A 29 -4.11 -3.35 11.73
CA GLU A 29 -2.72 -3.73 11.93
C GLU A 29 -2.22 -4.58 10.80
N ALA A 30 -3.01 -5.55 10.40
CA ALA A 30 -2.63 -6.43 9.30
C ALA A 30 -2.53 -5.64 8.00
N ALA A 31 -3.47 -4.72 7.80
CA ALA A 31 -3.46 -3.91 6.59
C ALA A 31 -2.20 -3.05 6.53
N LEU A 32 -1.83 -2.47 7.66
CA LEU A 32 -0.64 -1.64 7.72
C LEU A 32 0.62 -2.48 7.46
N LYS A 33 0.65 -3.66 8.02
CA LYS A 33 1.80 -4.53 7.82
C LYS A 33 1.95 -4.88 6.36
N ASP A 34 0.85 -5.24 5.73
CA ASP A 34 0.88 -5.59 4.32
C ASP A 34 1.31 -4.39 3.48
N ALA A 35 0.79 -3.23 3.81
CA ALA A 35 1.13 -2.03 3.07
C ALA A 35 2.61 -1.71 3.22
N ALA A 36 3.13 -1.85 4.42
CA ALA A 36 4.54 -1.56 4.65
C ALA A 36 5.42 -2.51 3.86
N ALA A 37 5.05 -3.78 3.82
CA ALA A 37 5.82 -4.74 3.07
C ALA A 37 5.80 -4.43 1.59
N GLU A 38 4.64 -4.01 1.09
CA GLU A 38 4.52 -3.67 -0.32
C GLU A 38 5.35 -2.44 -0.66
N VAL A 39 5.26 -1.43 0.18
CA VAL A 39 6.02 -0.21 -0.06
C VAL A 39 7.51 -0.52 -0.03
N ASN A 40 7.91 -1.33 0.91
CA ASN A 40 9.29 -1.74 1.00
C ASN A 40 9.76 -2.41 -0.27
N ARG A 41 8.93 -3.28 -0.80
CA ARG A 41 9.26 -3.97 -2.02
C ARG A 41 9.38 -3.01 -3.19
N ILE A 42 8.48 -2.05 -3.26
CA ILE A 42 8.50 -1.07 -4.32
C ILE A 42 9.76 -0.23 -4.24
N LEU A 43 10.11 0.20 -3.04
CA LEU A 43 11.29 1.04 -2.86
C LEU A 43 12.58 0.26 -3.08
N ALA A 44 12.53 -1.03 -2.84
CA ALA A 44 13.73 -1.84 -3.01
C ALA A 44 14.02 -2.18 -4.45
N ARG A 45 13.08 -1.99 -5.33
CA ARG A 45 13.28 -2.29 -6.74
C ARG A 45 14.28 -1.37 -7.43
#